data_8d13fb27ed46511ecfa1bd843e9d6ce9
#
_entry.id   8d13fb27ed46511ecfa1bd843e9d6ce9
#
_cell.length_a   1.000
_cell.length_b   1.000
_cell.length_c   1.000
_cell.angle_alpha   90.00
_cell.angle_beta   90.00
_cell.angle_gamma   90.00
#
_symmetry.space_group_name_H-M   'P 1'
#
loop_
_entity.id
_entity.type
_entity.pdbx_description
1 polymer ?
#
loop_
_entity_poly.entity_id
_entity_poly.type
_entity_poly.pdbx_seq_one_letter_code
_entity_poly.pdbx_strand_id
1 'polypeptide(L)'
;MCIKHTLLLSVLVSLVACNQNHHNASSSQWLLIDNFESNLNDWQKADTDNQTKPHQPNPQITIIEKEQSSDHANHYLLKKPAAEGVIGNRKALTYKKLPKPVPVGETYTFYTRINVAAFPNNHAFGLSNLQPDEINKHGYDAFEPTLRVTDKAESNGHINDGALMVKTDTGYSNIQNYKTAQSAQPLNTNTWYNVWYVVNNASVKMQGQQYNVYVQGGEFKTQTLVYKNAKFRMKRELPLIYFLANCNTGPLKKPYGNGGLKYDDLYMSRGINLSSPL
;
A
#
# COMPACT_ATOMS: atom_id res chain seq x y z
N MET A 1 -80.95 -0.87 44.70
CA MET A 1 -80.83 -1.65 43.48
C MET A 1 -79.76 -0.96 42.67
N CYS A 2 -78.47 -1.49 42.77
CA CYS A 2 -77.30 -0.78 42.27
C CYS A 2 -76.77 -1.60 41.08
N ILE A 3 -76.87 -1.02 39.88
CA ILE A 3 -76.37 -1.67 38.66
C ILE A 3 -74.92 -1.22 38.46
N LYS A 4 -73.99 -2.25 38.53
CA LYS A 4 -72.61 -2.02 38.24
C LYS A 4 -72.42 -2.13 36.72
N HIS A 5 -71.91 -1.09 36.09
CA HIS A 5 -71.45 -1.13 34.72
C HIS A 5 -69.96 -1.50 34.69
N THR A 6 -69.67 -2.64 34.07
CA THR A 6 -68.29 -3.10 33.83
C THR A 6 -67.85 -2.57 32.47
N LEU A 7 -66.83 -1.69 32.51
CA LEU A 7 -66.24 -1.13 31.30
C LEU A 7 -65.12 -2.10 30.81
N LEU A 8 -65.32 -2.68 29.65
CA LEU A 8 -64.37 -3.52 28.99
C LEU A 8 -63.38 -2.66 28.21
N LEU A 9 -62.13 -2.58 28.67
CA LEU A 9 -61.05 -1.87 28.01
C LEU A 9 -60.33 -2.81 27.03
N SER A 10 -60.59 -2.65 25.75
CA SER A 10 -59.87 -3.42 24.68
C SER A 10 -58.54 -2.73 24.39
N VAL A 11 -57.45 -3.38 24.76
CA VAL A 11 -56.08 -2.99 24.41
C VAL A 11 -55.77 -3.45 22.99
N LEU A 12 -55.70 -2.51 22.07
CA LEU A 12 -55.18 -2.75 20.70
C LEU A 12 -53.62 -2.81 20.78
N VAL A 13 -53.05 -4.00 20.66
CA VAL A 13 -51.60 -4.18 20.48
C VAL A 13 -51.27 -3.97 19.01
N SER A 14 -50.72 -2.79 18.67
CA SER A 14 -50.17 -2.50 17.35
C SER A 14 -48.81 -3.20 17.20
N LEU A 15 -48.76 -4.29 16.47
CA LEU A 15 -47.53 -4.92 16.02
C LEU A 15 -46.85 -3.99 14.99
N VAL A 16 -45.86 -3.22 15.44
CA VAL A 16 -44.94 -2.53 14.57
C VAL A 16 -43.97 -3.60 14.04
N ALA A 17 -44.22 -4.09 12.81
CA ALA A 17 -43.27 -4.91 12.09
C ALA A 17 -42.07 -4.02 11.74
N CYS A 18 -40.98 -4.12 12.50
CA CYS A 18 -39.68 -3.63 12.10
C CYS A 18 -39.23 -4.40 10.86
N ASN A 19 -39.42 -3.80 9.68
CA ASN A 19 -38.80 -4.25 8.45
C ASN A 19 -37.29 -4.01 8.60
N GLN A 20 -36.57 -5.00 9.09
CA GLN A 20 -35.12 -5.02 9.01
C GLN A 20 -34.77 -5.17 7.53
N ASN A 21 -34.54 -4.05 6.85
CA ASN A 21 -33.83 -4.06 5.61
C ASN A 21 -32.43 -4.64 5.89
N HIS A 22 -32.27 -5.95 5.74
CA HIS A 22 -30.97 -6.54 5.56
C HIS A 22 -30.38 -5.90 4.30
N HIS A 23 -29.65 -4.79 4.47
CA HIS A 23 -28.62 -4.44 3.52
C HIS A 23 -27.69 -5.63 3.47
N ASN A 24 -27.88 -6.50 2.50
CA ASN A 24 -26.88 -7.42 2.05
C ASN A 24 -25.67 -6.53 1.73
N ALA A 25 -24.73 -6.44 2.68
CA ALA A 25 -23.41 -5.93 2.43
C ALA A 25 -22.84 -6.86 1.37
N SER A 26 -22.96 -6.45 0.11
CA SER A 26 -22.27 -7.07 -1.01
C SER A 26 -20.83 -7.18 -0.55
N SER A 27 -20.34 -8.40 -0.32
CA SER A 27 -18.95 -8.63 0.00
C SER A 27 -18.14 -7.90 -1.07
N SER A 28 -17.38 -6.89 -0.68
CA SER A 28 -16.64 -6.07 -1.62
C SER A 28 -15.64 -6.98 -2.32
N GLN A 29 -15.87 -7.20 -3.62
CA GLN A 29 -15.07 -8.09 -4.45
C GLN A 29 -13.66 -7.51 -4.60
N TRP A 30 -12.65 -8.35 -4.45
CA TRP A 30 -11.29 -8.03 -4.82
C TRP A 30 -11.13 -7.96 -6.34
N LEU A 31 -10.50 -6.92 -6.81
CA LEU A 31 -10.08 -6.73 -8.20
C LEU A 31 -8.56 -6.92 -8.26
N LEU A 32 -8.12 -7.81 -9.11
CA LEU A 32 -6.70 -8.05 -9.35
C LEU A 32 -6.08 -6.83 -10.04
N ILE A 33 -4.97 -6.32 -9.48
CA ILE A 33 -4.10 -5.36 -10.15
C ILE A 33 -3.00 -6.13 -10.89
N ASP A 34 -2.28 -7.01 -10.17
CA ASP A 34 -1.32 -7.95 -10.72
C ASP A 34 -0.96 -9.04 -9.70
N ASN A 35 -0.75 -10.26 -10.17
CA ASN A 35 -0.22 -11.37 -9.37
C ASN A 35 1.08 -11.94 -9.97
N PHE A 36 1.62 -11.28 -10.97
CA PHE A 36 2.88 -11.57 -11.64
C PHE A 36 3.01 -12.96 -12.28
N GLU A 37 1.90 -13.67 -12.45
CA GLU A 37 1.87 -15.00 -13.09
C GLU A 37 1.96 -14.94 -14.63
N SER A 38 2.02 -13.75 -15.22
CA SER A 38 2.10 -13.59 -16.67
C SER A 38 3.33 -12.79 -17.12
N ASN A 39 3.18 -11.53 -17.44
CA ASN A 39 4.26 -10.66 -17.93
C ASN A 39 4.11 -9.23 -17.41
N LEU A 40 5.08 -8.37 -17.71
CA LEU A 40 5.12 -6.98 -17.27
C LEU A 40 4.79 -5.97 -18.39
N ASN A 41 4.09 -6.40 -19.45
CA ASN A 41 3.84 -5.53 -20.61
C ASN A 41 3.03 -4.26 -20.27
N ASP A 42 2.14 -4.35 -19.27
CA ASP A 42 1.33 -3.24 -18.79
C ASP A 42 2.05 -2.36 -17.75
N TRP A 43 3.29 -2.72 -17.38
CA TRP A 43 4.09 -1.96 -16.44
C TRP A 43 4.97 -0.95 -17.16
N GLN A 44 4.94 0.29 -16.69
CA GLN A 44 5.79 1.36 -17.17
C GLN A 44 6.97 1.59 -16.24
N LYS A 45 8.10 2.03 -16.78
CA LYS A 45 9.34 2.30 -16.05
C LYS A 45 9.81 3.73 -16.35
N ALA A 46 10.32 4.39 -15.34
CA ALA A 46 10.93 5.70 -15.47
C ALA A 46 12.09 5.85 -14.49
N ASP A 47 13.19 6.45 -14.97
CA ASP A 47 14.37 6.76 -14.17
C ASP A 47 14.49 8.28 -14.06
N THR A 48 13.85 8.88 -13.07
CA THR A 48 13.71 10.33 -12.94
C THR A 48 14.97 11.04 -12.44
N ASP A 49 15.94 10.28 -11.97
CA ASP A 49 17.21 10.80 -11.46
C ASP A 49 18.35 9.84 -11.85
N ASN A 50 18.44 9.58 -13.15
CA ASN A 50 19.40 8.64 -13.74
C ASN A 50 20.79 9.30 -13.89
N GLN A 51 21.68 8.95 -12.96
CA GLN A 51 23.09 9.39 -12.97
C GLN A 51 24.03 8.19 -13.11
N THR A 52 23.59 7.14 -13.79
CA THR A 52 24.33 5.88 -13.90
C THR A 52 25.68 6.03 -14.61
N LYS A 53 26.66 5.26 -14.14
CA LYS A 53 27.99 5.18 -14.74
C LYS A 53 28.38 3.71 -14.88
N PRO A 54 28.61 3.20 -16.09
CA PRO A 54 28.36 3.88 -17.39
C PRO A 54 26.88 4.23 -17.56
N HIS A 55 26.57 5.23 -18.39
CA HIS A 55 25.18 5.62 -18.63
C HIS A 55 24.39 4.47 -19.25
N GLN A 56 23.25 4.14 -18.67
CA GLN A 56 22.29 3.17 -19.19
C GLN A 56 20.86 3.76 -19.15
N PRO A 57 20.10 3.64 -20.22
CA PRO A 57 18.68 3.95 -20.19
C PRO A 57 17.95 2.92 -19.30
N ASN A 58 17.09 3.40 -18.40
CA ASN A 58 16.28 2.55 -17.52
C ASN A 58 17.08 1.43 -16.84
N PRO A 59 18.11 1.74 -16.04
CA PRO A 59 19.05 0.74 -15.51
C PRO A 59 18.49 -0.06 -14.33
N GLN A 60 17.20 0.07 -14.06
CA GLN A 60 16.55 -0.67 -12.99
C GLN A 60 16.29 -2.13 -13.39
N ILE A 61 16.45 -3.02 -12.43
CA ILE A 61 15.98 -4.39 -12.53
C ILE A 61 14.51 -4.42 -12.08
N THR A 62 13.63 -4.83 -12.99
CA THR A 62 12.20 -5.03 -12.73
C THR A 62 11.80 -6.25 -13.53
N ILE A 63 11.77 -7.41 -12.87
CA ILE A 63 11.60 -8.73 -13.48
C ILE A 63 10.63 -9.59 -12.67
N ILE A 64 10.03 -10.57 -13.33
CA ILE A 64 9.31 -11.65 -12.68
C ILE A 64 10.32 -12.73 -12.32
N GLU A 65 10.27 -13.19 -11.08
CA GLU A 65 11.03 -14.33 -10.57
C GLU A 65 10.10 -15.39 -10.01
N LYS A 66 10.56 -16.64 -10.02
CA LYS A 66 9.84 -17.78 -9.46
C LYS A 66 10.21 -17.98 -8.00
N GLU A 67 9.25 -18.25 -7.14
CA GLU A 67 9.50 -18.69 -5.77
C GLU A 67 10.05 -20.13 -5.78
N GLN A 68 11.21 -20.32 -5.15
CA GLN A 68 11.94 -21.60 -5.23
C GLN A 68 11.41 -22.69 -4.29
N SER A 69 10.52 -22.35 -3.37
CA SER A 69 10.15 -23.23 -2.25
C SER A 69 8.72 -23.77 -2.28
N SER A 70 7.92 -23.46 -3.30
CA SER A 70 6.53 -23.92 -3.37
C SER A 70 6.35 -25.08 -4.35
N ASP A 71 5.58 -26.08 -3.96
CA ASP A 71 5.11 -27.15 -4.86
C ASP A 71 4.25 -26.60 -6.01
N HIS A 72 3.77 -25.36 -5.85
CA HIS A 72 3.11 -24.58 -6.89
C HIS A 72 4.01 -23.44 -7.34
N ALA A 73 4.15 -23.30 -8.65
CA ALA A 73 4.92 -22.21 -9.24
C ALA A 73 4.24 -20.88 -8.89
N ASN A 74 4.77 -20.16 -7.92
CA ASN A 74 4.36 -18.80 -7.60
C ASN A 74 5.41 -17.83 -8.16
N HIS A 75 4.96 -16.77 -8.83
CA HIS A 75 5.83 -15.75 -9.37
C HIS A 75 5.63 -14.43 -8.64
N TYR A 76 6.68 -13.63 -8.55
CA TYR A 76 6.66 -12.32 -7.91
C TYR A 76 7.46 -11.30 -8.71
N LEU A 77 7.15 -10.04 -8.54
CA LEU A 77 7.96 -8.94 -9.06
C LEU A 77 9.16 -8.71 -8.17
N LEU A 78 10.37 -8.86 -8.71
CA LEU A 78 11.58 -8.35 -8.06
C LEU A 78 11.91 -6.98 -8.63
N LYS A 79 12.08 -5.98 -7.76
CA LYS A 79 12.51 -4.65 -8.12
C LYS A 79 13.78 -4.26 -7.40
N LYS A 80 14.81 -3.85 -8.19
CA LYS A 80 16.09 -3.30 -7.72
C LYS A 80 16.39 -1.99 -8.44
N PRO A 81 17.21 -1.09 -7.86
CA PRO A 81 17.46 0.23 -8.44
C PRO A 81 18.43 0.24 -9.63
N ALA A 82 19.28 -0.76 -9.77
CA ALA A 82 20.25 -0.85 -10.86
C ALA A 82 20.67 -2.30 -11.12
N ALA A 83 21.15 -2.57 -12.33
CA ALA A 83 21.82 -3.83 -12.66
C ALA A 83 23.17 -3.93 -11.95
N GLU A 84 23.71 -5.16 -11.87
CA GLU A 84 25.03 -5.39 -11.31
C GLU A 84 26.11 -4.59 -12.06
N GLY A 85 27.05 -4.00 -11.31
CA GLY A 85 28.13 -3.19 -11.87
C GLY A 85 27.72 -1.78 -12.30
N VAL A 86 26.43 -1.45 -12.33
CA VAL A 86 25.92 -0.12 -12.65
C VAL A 86 25.62 0.65 -11.37
N ILE A 87 26.05 1.89 -11.32
CA ILE A 87 25.85 2.76 -10.16
C ILE A 87 25.10 4.04 -10.55
N GLY A 88 24.42 4.63 -9.57
CA GLY A 88 23.89 5.98 -9.71
C GLY A 88 22.49 6.10 -10.27
N ASN A 89 21.65 5.08 -10.18
CA ASN A 89 20.23 5.29 -10.38
C ASN A 89 19.58 5.59 -9.02
N ARG A 90 19.11 6.82 -8.84
CA ARG A 90 18.57 7.29 -7.57
C ARG A 90 17.07 7.18 -7.42
N LYS A 91 16.33 7.21 -8.53
CA LYS A 91 14.86 7.15 -8.51
C LYS A 91 14.39 6.34 -9.71
N ALA A 92 14.27 5.05 -9.51
CA ALA A 92 13.75 4.12 -10.50
C ALA A 92 12.30 3.79 -10.18
N LEU A 93 11.40 4.36 -10.97
CA LEU A 93 9.96 4.17 -10.84
C LEU A 93 9.48 3.01 -11.70
N THR A 94 8.47 2.30 -11.21
CA THR A 94 7.69 1.32 -11.95
C THR A 94 6.24 1.49 -11.55
N TYR A 95 5.33 1.56 -12.53
CA TYR A 95 3.93 1.80 -12.23
C TYR A 95 3.01 1.07 -13.19
N LYS A 96 1.83 0.71 -12.68
CA LYS A 96 0.75 0.04 -13.42
C LYS A 96 -0.57 0.75 -13.17
N LYS A 97 -1.36 0.90 -14.24
CA LYS A 97 -2.70 1.48 -14.14
C LYS A 97 -3.60 0.58 -13.31
N LEU A 98 -4.36 1.18 -12.40
CA LEU A 98 -5.36 0.47 -11.61
C LEU A 98 -6.50 -0.03 -12.50
N PRO A 99 -7.10 -1.20 -12.22
CA PRO A 99 -8.27 -1.71 -12.95
C PRO A 99 -9.44 -0.72 -12.95
N LYS A 100 -9.57 0.03 -11.87
CA LYS A 100 -10.51 1.14 -11.72
C LYS A 100 -9.85 2.31 -11.00
N PRO A 101 -10.10 3.56 -11.39
CA PRO A 101 -9.67 4.70 -10.60
C PRO A 101 -10.40 4.73 -9.26
N VAL A 102 -9.76 5.29 -8.24
CA VAL A 102 -10.40 5.61 -6.96
C VAL A 102 -10.87 7.06 -7.01
N PRO A 103 -12.14 7.34 -7.20
CA PRO A 103 -12.65 8.71 -7.26
C PRO A 103 -12.42 9.48 -5.97
N VAL A 104 -12.39 10.81 -6.05
CA VAL A 104 -12.46 11.66 -4.86
C VAL A 104 -13.81 11.43 -4.18
N GLY A 105 -13.81 11.27 -2.84
CA GLY A 105 -14.97 10.94 -2.04
C GLY A 105 -15.11 9.45 -1.72
N GLU A 106 -14.35 8.59 -2.37
CA GLU A 106 -14.46 7.14 -2.19
C GLU A 106 -13.36 6.58 -1.27
N THR A 107 -13.69 5.45 -0.64
CA THR A 107 -12.74 4.64 0.13
C THR A 107 -12.49 3.33 -0.60
N TYR A 108 -11.23 2.93 -0.68
CA TYR A 108 -10.79 1.64 -1.22
C TYR A 108 -9.76 0.99 -0.32
N THR A 109 -9.75 -0.32 -0.29
CA THR A 109 -8.69 -1.11 0.34
C THR A 109 -7.78 -1.67 -0.74
N PHE A 110 -6.49 -1.52 -0.54
CA PHE A 110 -5.44 -2.15 -1.33
C PHE A 110 -4.75 -3.23 -0.52
N TYR A 111 -4.38 -4.28 -1.19
CA TYR A 111 -3.62 -5.39 -0.62
C TYR A 111 -2.39 -5.66 -1.48
N THR A 112 -1.28 -5.99 -0.84
CA THR A 112 -0.09 -6.53 -1.48
C THR A 112 0.71 -7.39 -0.51
N ARG A 113 1.41 -8.38 -1.03
CA ARG A 113 2.49 -9.05 -0.31
C ARG A 113 3.80 -8.35 -0.63
N ILE A 114 4.66 -8.19 0.38
CA ILE A 114 6.02 -7.69 0.19
C ILE A 114 7.02 -8.60 0.89
N ASN A 115 8.24 -8.66 0.32
CA ASN A 115 9.34 -9.41 0.91
C ASN A 115 10.65 -8.67 0.63
N VAL A 116 11.41 -8.39 1.69
CA VAL A 116 12.74 -7.76 1.58
C VAL A 116 13.74 -8.82 1.17
N ALA A 117 14.31 -8.71 -0.04
CA ALA A 117 15.28 -9.67 -0.52
C ALA A 117 16.61 -9.60 0.27
N ALA A 118 17.08 -8.40 0.55
CA ALA A 118 18.25 -8.13 1.40
C ALA A 118 18.28 -6.65 1.82
N PHE A 119 19.04 -6.35 2.87
CA PHE A 119 19.50 -5.00 3.19
C PHE A 119 20.93 -4.78 2.66
N PRO A 120 21.34 -3.52 2.36
CA PRO A 120 20.56 -2.29 2.47
C PRO A 120 19.38 -2.24 1.51
N ASN A 121 18.32 -1.58 1.91
CA ASN A 121 17.09 -1.44 1.16
C ASN A 121 16.59 0.01 1.17
N ASN A 122 15.99 0.45 0.07
CA ASN A 122 15.41 1.79 -0.02
C ASN A 122 14.32 1.82 -1.09
N HIS A 123 13.15 1.31 -0.71
CA HIS A 123 11.98 1.22 -1.59
C HIS A 123 10.80 1.97 -1.02
N ALA A 124 9.98 2.50 -1.91
CA ALA A 124 8.65 3.01 -1.59
C ALA A 124 7.62 2.44 -2.57
N PHE A 125 6.39 2.26 -2.10
CA PHE A 125 5.26 1.83 -2.91
C PHE A 125 3.98 2.48 -2.41
N GLY A 126 2.97 2.51 -3.27
CA GLY A 126 1.69 3.12 -2.96
C GLY A 126 0.93 3.52 -4.22
N LEU A 127 0.28 4.67 -4.17
CA LEU A 127 -0.61 5.09 -5.25
C LEU A 127 -0.26 6.48 -5.77
N SER A 128 -0.63 6.72 -7.02
CA SER A 128 -0.50 8.04 -7.68
C SER A 128 -1.83 8.45 -8.32
N ASN A 129 -2.07 9.74 -8.34
CA ASN A 129 -3.17 10.41 -9.05
C ASN A 129 -2.70 11.18 -10.29
N LEU A 130 -1.43 11.05 -10.67
CA LEU A 130 -0.83 11.74 -11.80
C LEU A 130 -0.81 10.85 -13.05
N GLN A 131 -0.84 11.49 -14.23
CA GLN A 131 -0.64 10.80 -15.51
C GLN A 131 0.86 10.47 -15.72
N PRO A 132 1.21 9.57 -16.66
CA PRO A 132 2.59 9.13 -16.88
C PRO A 132 3.61 10.24 -17.01
N ASP A 133 3.32 11.27 -17.82
CA ASP A 133 4.24 12.41 -18.03
C ASP A 133 4.48 13.17 -16.70
N GLU A 134 3.43 13.36 -15.91
CA GLU A 134 3.56 14.01 -14.62
C GLU A 134 4.25 13.09 -13.58
N ILE A 135 4.04 11.77 -13.63
CA ILE A 135 4.81 10.83 -12.81
C ILE A 135 6.29 10.95 -13.12
N ASN A 136 6.66 10.99 -14.40
CA ASN A 136 8.05 11.13 -14.83
C ASN A 136 8.66 12.46 -14.37
N LYS A 137 7.91 13.55 -14.46
CA LYS A 137 8.33 14.89 -14.04
C LYS A 137 8.47 15.04 -12.53
N HIS A 138 7.51 14.52 -11.77
CA HIS A 138 7.47 14.66 -10.31
C HIS A 138 8.27 13.59 -9.57
N GLY A 139 8.57 12.46 -10.21
CA GLY A 139 9.35 11.40 -9.61
C GLY A 139 8.74 10.91 -8.29
N TYR A 140 9.50 10.99 -7.19
CA TYR A 140 9.02 10.56 -5.89
C TYR A 140 7.82 11.38 -5.37
N ASP A 141 7.66 12.63 -5.82
CA ASP A 141 6.52 13.48 -5.46
C ASP A 141 5.23 13.10 -6.21
N ALA A 142 5.29 12.12 -7.10
CA ALA A 142 4.10 11.55 -7.73
C ALA A 142 3.24 10.69 -6.78
N PHE A 143 3.80 10.24 -5.67
CA PHE A 143 3.05 9.46 -4.67
C PHE A 143 2.03 10.31 -3.90
N GLU A 144 0.92 9.68 -3.55
CA GLU A 144 -0.06 10.12 -2.55
C GLU A 144 -0.03 9.20 -1.32
N PRO A 145 -0.85 8.15 -1.13
CA PRO A 145 -0.58 7.14 -0.12
C PRO A 145 0.79 6.52 -0.37
N THR A 146 1.66 6.51 0.61
CA THR A 146 3.04 6.04 0.44
C THR A 146 3.51 5.22 1.62
N LEU A 147 3.89 3.98 1.33
CA LEU A 147 4.62 3.12 2.25
C LEU A 147 6.09 3.03 1.82
N ARG A 148 6.97 2.76 2.76
CA ARG A 148 8.42 2.69 2.51
C ARG A 148 9.08 1.63 3.37
N VAL A 149 10.11 0.98 2.81
CA VAL A 149 11.07 0.14 3.53
C VAL A 149 12.46 0.67 3.27
N THR A 150 13.20 0.99 4.32
CA THR A 150 14.57 1.48 4.19
C THR A 150 15.35 1.35 5.49
N ASP A 151 16.64 1.04 5.36
CA ASP A 151 17.65 1.15 6.40
C ASP A 151 18.68 2.27 6.09
N LYS A 152 18.35 3.12 5.13
CA LYS A 152 19.22 4.22 4.70
C LYS A 152 19.34 5.30 5.77
N ALA A 153 20.54 5.84 5.94
CA ALA A 153 20.75 7.10 6.66
C ALA A 153 20.17 8.28 5.87
N GLU A 154 19.45 9.16 6.53
CA GLU A 154 18.90 10.38 5.95
C GLU A 154 19.93 11.54 6.02
N SER A 155 19.69 12.57 5.23
CA SER A 155 20.61 13.73 5.15
C SER A 155 20.74 14.52 6.47
N ASN A 156 19.75 14.41 7.35
CA ASN A 156 19.76 15.03 8.68
C ASN A 156 20.46 14.16 9.75
N GLY A 157 21.09 13.05 9.35
CA GLY A 157 21.78 12.12 10.25
C GLY A 157 20.90 11.04 10.88
N HIS A 158 19.56 11.05 10.66
CA HIS A 158 18.70 9.96 11.11
C HIS A 158 19.02 8.69 10.33
N ILE A 159 19.10 7.56 11.03
CA ILE A 159 19.28 6.23 10.43
C ILE A 159 17.96 5.46 10.57
N ASN A 160 17.40 5.08 9.43
CA ASN A 160 16.25 4.18 9.41
C ASN A 160 16.70 2.75 9.77
N ASP A 161 15.80 1.97 10.32
CA ASP A 161 16.09 0.64 10.88
C ASP A 161 15.64 -0.53 10.00
N GLY A 162 14.99 -0.26 8.86
CA GLY A 162 14.43 -1.29 7.98
C GLY A 162 13.01 -1.71 8.32
N ALA A 163 12.34 -1.05 9.25
CA ALA A 163 10.92 -1.24 9.48
C ALA A 163 10.07 -0.73 8.29
N LEU A 164 8.86 -1.24 8.16
CA LEU A 164 7.88 -0.64 7.26
C LEU A 164 7.49 0.75 7.81
N MET A 165 7.38 1.72 6.94
CA MET A 165 7.10 3.11 7.27
C MET A 165 5.95 3.65 6.43
N VAL A 166 5.29 4.69 6.93
CA VAL A 166 4.44 5.58 6.15
C VAL A 166 5.18 6.87 5.83
N LYS A 167 4.95 7.44 4.65
CA LYS A 167 5.40 8.79 4.30
C LYS A 167 4.18 9.69 4.21
N THR A 168 4.16 10.70 5.06
CA THR A 168 3.08 11.70 5.12
C THR A 168 3.57 13.07 4.66
N ASP A 169 2.69 14.05 4.70
CA ASP A 169 3.02 15.46 4.49
C ASP A 169 4.02 16.01 5.52
N THR A 170 4.09 15.43 6.71
CA THR A 170 4.99 15.87 7.78
C THR A 170 6.30 15.07 7.88
N GLY A 171 6.45 13.99 7.14
CA GLY A 171 7.68 13.19 7.17
C GLY A 171 7.45 11.68 7.13
N TYR A 172 8.44 10.93 7.62
CA TYR A 172 8.40 9.48 7.73
C TYR A 172 8.10 9.04 9.16
N SER A 173 7.32 7.98 9.29
CA SER A 173 7.06 7.35 10.59
C SER A 173 7.04 5.83 10.42
N ASN A 174 7.73 5.12 11.29
CA ASN A 174 7.59 3.67 11.38
C ASN A 174 6.16 3.29 11.72
N ILE A 175 5.71 2.16 11.18
CA ILE A 175 4.49 1.53 11.68
C ILE A 175 4.65 1.16 13.15
N GLN A 176 3.54 1.05 13.86
CA GLN A 176 3.52 0.92 15.31
C GLN A 176 2.99 -0.44 15.74
N ASN A 177 3.59 -1.00 16.75
CA ASN A 177 3.00 -2.08 17.51
C ASN A 177 2.20 -1.49 18.68
N TYR A 178 0.91 -1.27 18.47
CA TYR A 178 0.05 -0.63 19.49
C TYR A 178 -0.17 -1.48 20.75
N LYS A 179 0.15 -2.78 20.71
CA LYS A 179 0.09 -3.63 21.90
C LYS A 179 1.23 -3.35 22.87
N THR A 180 2.39 -3.01 22.32
CA THR A 180 3.60 -2.71 23.10
C THR A 180 3.85 -1.20 23.24
N ALA A 181 3.07 -0.36 22.55
CA ALA A 181 3.25 1.08 22.44
C ALA A 181 4.65 1.48 21.92
N GLN A 182 5.20 0.68 20.99
CA GLN A 182 6.53 0.89 20.42
C GLN A 182 6.45 0.92 18.89
N SER A 183 7.49 1.44 18.24
CA SER A 183 7.71 1.26 16.82
C SER A 183 7.83 -0.23 16.49
N ALA A 184 7.31 -0.62 15.32
CA ALA A 184 7.47 -1.98 14.84
C ALA A 184 8.94 -2.32 14.59
N GLN A 185 9.28 -3.60 14.68
CA GLN A 185 10.62 -4.09 14.41
C GLN A 185 10.97 -3.99 12.91
N PRO A 186 12.26 -3.98 12.55
CA PRO A 186 12.71 -4.14 11.18
C PRO A 186 12.07 -5.35 10.50
N LEU A 187 11.80 -5.26 9.21
CA LEU A 187 11.31 -6.40 8.45
C LEU A 187 12.40 -7.47 8.32
N ASN A 188 12.01 -8.73 8.53
CA ASN A 188 12.91 -9.84 8.29
C ASN A 188 13.09 -10.05 6.78
N THR A 189 14.34 -10.24 6.35
CA THR A 189 14.63 -10.63 4.96
C THR A 189 14.04 -11.99 4.63
N ASN A 190 13.70 -12.20 3.37
CA ASN A 190 13.12 -13.44 2.84
C ASN A 190 11.84 -13.90 3.58
N THR A 191 11.11 -12.96 4.17
CA THR A 191 9.83 -13.19 4.85
C THR A 191 8.75 -12.40 4.14
N TRP A 192 7.65 -13.07 3.78
CA TRP A 192 6.49 -12.41 3.21
C TRP A 192 5.66 -11.73 4.29
N TYR A 193 5.27 -10.49 4.02
CA TYR A 193 4.35 -9.68 4.81
C TYR A 193 3.13 -9.35 3.98
N ASN A 194 1.96 -9.64 4.50
CA ASN A 194 0.69 -9.19 3.94
C ASN A 194 0.42 -7.76 4.43
N VAL A 195 0.16 -6.86 3.51
CA VAL A 195 -0.07 -5.45 3.79
C VAL A 195 -1.40 -5.01 3.21
N TRP A 196 -2.30 -4.53 4.05
CA TRP A 196 -3.53 -3.84 3.63
C TRP A 196 -3.40 -2.36 3.94
N TYR A 197 -3.79 -1.51 3.02
CA TYR A 197 -3.93 -0.09 3.29
C TYR A 197 -5.28 0.40 2.82
N VAL A 198 -6.09 0.90 3.79
CA VAL A 198 -7.43 1.42 3.57
C VAL A 198 -7.33 2.91 3.29
N VAL A 199 -7.59 3.28 2.06
CA VAL A 199 -7.36 4.61 1.50
C VAL A 199 -8.67 5.37 1.43
N ASN A 200 -8.80 6.45 2.19
CA ASN A 200 -9.90 7.41 2.10
C ASN A 200 -9.49 8.58 1.18
N ASN A 201 -9.97 8.56 -0.07
CA ASN A 201 -9.71 9.58 -1.07
C ASN A 201 -10.74 10.73 -1.04
N ALA A 202 -11.53 10.89 0.03
CA ALA A 202 -12.34 12.08 0.19
C ALA A 202 -11.46 13.34 0.27
N SER A 203 -12.06 14.52 0.09
CA SER A 203 -11.31 15.77 0.23
C SER A 203 -10.79 15.98 1.66
N VAL A 204 -9.77 16.80 1.82
CA VAL A 204 -9.24 17.20 3.14
C VAL A 204 -10.34 17.80 4.02
N LYS A 205 -11.23 18.60 3.43
CA LYS A 205 -12.38 19.19 4.12
C LYS A 205 -13.32 18.14 4.71
N MET A 206 -13.44 16.99 4.05
CA MET A 206 -14.23 15.83 4.49
C MET A 206 -13.41 14.82 5.30
N GLN A 207 -12.28 15.25 5.88
CA GLN A 207 -11.35 14.41 6.64
C GLN A 207 -10.80 13.22 5.83
N GLY A 208 -10.69 13.37 4.52
CA GLY A 208 -10.07 12.41 3.61
C GLY A 208 -8.58 12.66 3.40
N GLN A 209 -8.06 12.22 2.25
CA GLN A 209 -6.64 12.26 1.89
C GLN A 209 -5.78 11.62 2.97
N GLN A 210 -6.22 10.42 3.42
CA GLN A 210 -5.53 9.65 4.47
C GLN A 210 -5.77 8.15 4.31
N TYR A 211 -4.95 7.35 4.98
CA TYR A 211 -5.05 5.90 4.93
C TYR A 211 -4.66 5.26 6.27
N ASN A 212 -5.21 4.06 6.52
CA ASN A 212 -4.84 3.18 7.61
C ASN A 212 -4.04 2.00 7.06
N VAL A 213 -3.06 1.52 7.80
CA VAL A 213 -2.22 0.40 7.40
C VAL A 213 -2.41 -0.77 8.36
N TYR A 214 -2.60 -1.96 7.80
CA TYR A 214 -2.65 -3.24 8.52
C TYR A 214 -1.57 -4.15 7.98
N VAL A 215 -0.96 -4.94 8.85
CA VAL A 215 0.10 -5.89 8.50
C VAL A 215 -0.15 -7.24 9.17
N GLN A 216 0.21 -8.29 8.44
CA GLN A 216 0.39 -9.64 8.98
C GLN A 216 1.71 -10.20 8.47
N GLY A 217 2.53 -10.71 9.38
CA GLY A 217 3.87 -11.24 9.09
C GLY A 217 4.87 -10.79 10.16
N GLY A 218 5.99 -11.47 10.25
CA GLY A 218 7.02 -11.17 11.24
C GLY A 218 6.49 -11.18 12.68
N GLU A 219 6.58 -10.04 13.37
CA GLU A 219 6.05 -9.87 14.73
C GLU A 219 4.50 -9.87 14.79
N PHE A 220 3.83 -9.50 13.71
CA PHE A 220 2.37 -9.44 13.61
C PHE A 220 1.80 -10.79 13.15
N LYS A 221 1.55 -11.71 14.09
CA LYS A 221 1.07 -13.07 13.78
C LYS A 221 -0.34 -13.10 13.18
N THR A 222 -1.14 -12.09 13.42
CA THR A 222 -2.47 -11.89 12.85
C THR A 222 -2.54 -10.52 12.20
N GLN A 223 -3.50 -10.32 11.28
CA GLN A 223 -3.76 -9.01 10.69
C GLN A 223 -3.94 -7.95 11.79
N THR A 224 -3.05 -7.00 11.84
CA THR A 224 -2.96 -6.00 12.90
C THR A 224 -2.96 -4.60 12.30
N LEU A 225 -3.79 -3.70 12.84
CA LEU A 225 -3.70 -2.27 12.54
C LEU A 225 -2.38 -1.73 13.10
N VAL A 226 -1.55 -1.17 12.24
CA VAL A 226 -0.18 -0.72 12.58
C VAL A 226 0.05 0.78 12.36
N TYR A 227 -0.85 1.45 11.64
CA TYR A 227 -0.85 2.90 11.50
C TYR A 227 -2.25 3.43 11.22
N LYS A 228 -2.64 4.52 11.89
CA LYS A 228 -3.94 5.18 11.72
C LYS A 228 -3.76 6.55 11.07
N ASN A 229 -4.66 6.87 10.15
CA ASN A 229 -4.83 8.23 9.59
C ASN A 229 -3.52 8.84 9.04
N ALA A 230 -2.69 8.00 8.40
CA ALA A 230 -1.54 8.49 7.67
C ALA A 230 -2.00 9.45 6.56
N LYS A 231 -1.59 10.71 6.62
CA LYS A 231 -2.01 11.71 5.63
C LYS A 231 -1.33 11.43 4.28
N PHE A 232 -2.05 11.70 3.19
CA PHE A 232 -1.42 11.69 1.86
C PHE A 232 -0.29 12.69 1.81
N ARG A 233 0.70 12.35 0.99
CA ARG A 233 1.91 13.13 0.89
C ARG A 233 1.68 14.52 0.31
N MET A 234 0.95 14.62 -0.80
CA MET A 234 0.77 15.87 -1.56
C MET A 234 -0.67 16.42 -1.46
N LYS A 235 -1.66 15.57 -1.14
CA LYS A 235 -3.08 15.97 -0.98
C LYS A 235 -3.66 16.71 -2.19
N ARG A 236 -3.47 16.16 -3.41
CA ARG A 236 -3.93 16.78 -4.65
C ARG A 236 -5.43 16.70 -4.88
N GLU A 237 -6.16 15.90 -4.10
CA GLU A 237 -7.62 15.70 -4.23
C GLU A 237 -8.03 15.31 -5.66
N LEU A 238 -7.29 14.39 -6.27
CA LEU A 238 -7.55 13.82 -7.58
C LEU A 238 -7.87 12.33 -7.47
N PRO A 239 -8.54 11.73 -8.49
CA PRO A 239 -8.70 10.27 -8.54
C PRO A 239 -7.35 9.56 -8.54
N LEU A 240 -7.20 8.51 -7.71
CA LEU A 240 -6.00 7.66 -7.74
C LEU A 240 -6.11 6.68 -8.92
N ILE A 241 -5.08 6.60 -9.74
CA ILE A 241 -5.14 5.90 -11.04
C ILE A 241 -4.00 4.93 -11.31
N TYR A 242 -2.91 4.99 -10.54
CA TYR A 242 -1.77 4.07 -10.68
C TYR A 242 -1.34 3.50 -9.35
N PHE A 243 -0.98 2.21 -9.34
CA PHE A 243 -0.03 1.67 -8.36
C PHE A 243 1.37 2.10 -8.79
N LEU A 244 2.19 2.53 -7.84
CA LEU A 244 3.52 3.07 -8.09
C LEU A 244 4.51 2.44 -7.11
N ALA A 245 5.63 1.95 -7.61
CA ALA A 245 6.76 1.49 -6.83
C ALA A 245 8.05 2.23 -7.23
N ASN A 246 8.85 2.58 -6.25
CA ASN A 246 10.13 3.25 -6.44
C ASN A 246 11.25 2.52 -5.73
N CYS A 247 12.42 2.46 -6.35
CA CYS A 247 13.64 2.09 -5.67
C CYS A 247 14.71 3.16 -5.83
N ASN A 248 15.59 3.25 -4.85
CA ASN A 248 16.57 4.33 -4.78
C ASN A 248 17.89 3.80 -4.20
N THR A 249 18.98 3.91 -4.95
CA THR A 249 20.34 3.53 -4.51
C THR A 249 20.93 4.49 -3.48
N GLY A 250 20.35 5.68 -3.32
CA GLY A 250 21.00 6.73 -2.52
C GLY A 250 22.22 7.31 -3.23
N PRO A 251 23.31 7.66 -2.50
CA PRO A 251 24.48 8.30 -3.09
C PRO A 251 25.20 7.38 -4.08
N LEU A 252 25.90 7.96 -5.03
CA LEU A 252 26.68 7.28 -6.09
C LEU A 252 27.93 6.54 -5.58
N LYS A 253 28.05 6.26 -4.29
CA LYS A 253 29.23 5.64 -3.67
C LYS A 253 28.95 4.18 -3.33
N LYS A 254 29.95 3.34 -3.42
CA LYS A 254 29.94 1.96 -2.90
C LYS A 254 29.97 1.99 -1.35
N PRO A 255 29.34 1.02 -0.68
CA PRO A 255 28.40 0.06 -1.26
C PRO A 255 27.08 0.75 -1.58
N TYR A 256 26.73 0.76 -2.86
CA TYR A 256 25.37 1.06 -3.28
C TYR A 256 24.70 -0.29 -3.32
N GLY A 257 23.98 -0.58 -2.39
CA GLY A 257 23.27 -1.82 -2.41
C GLY A 257 21.82 -1.50 -2.17
N ASN A 258 21.05 -2.18 -2.87
CA ASN A 258 19.66 -2.33 -2.58
C ASN A 258 19.38 -3.77 -2.96
N GLY A 259 19.17 -4.60 -1.97
CA GLY A 259 18.92 -6.03 -2.15
C GLY A 259 17.65 -6.31 -2.93
N GLY A 260 16.85 -5.30 -3.16
CA GLY A 260 15.56 -5.42 -3.85
C GLY A 260 14.39 -5.60 -2.87
N LEU A 261 13.21 -5.26 -3.36
CA LEU A 261 11.94 -5.57 -2.74
C LEU A 261 11.14 -6.42 -3.71
N LYS A 262 10.59 -7.52 -3.21
CA LYS A 262 9.67 -8.39 -3.92
C LYS A 262 8.25 -7.93 -3.65
N TYR A 263 7.42 -7.96 -4.66
CA TYR A 263 5.99 -7.66 -4.60
C TYR A 263 5.21 -8.81 -5.18
N ASP A 264 4.08 -9.10 -4.58
CA ASP A 264 3.18 -10.13 -5.08
C ASP A 264 1.73 -9.79 -4.69
N ASP A 265 0.77 -10.38 -5.43
CA ASP A 265 -0.65 -10.33 -5.08
C ASP A 265 -1.19 -8.91 -4.86
N LEU A 266 -1.04 -8.07 -5.87
CA LEU A 266 -1.60 -6.72 -5.84
C LEU A 266 -3.10 -6.76 -6.12
N TYR A 267 -3.91 -6.36 -5.16
CA TYR A 267 -5.37 -6.29 -5.29
C TYR A 267 -5.92 -4.96 -4.79
N MET A 268 -7.10 -4.61 -5.26
CA MET A 268 -7.89 -3.50 -4.75
C MET A 268 -9.36 -3.90 -4.56
N SER A 269 -10.04 -3.28 -3.61
CA SER A 269 -11.46 -3.50 -3.33
C SER A 269 -12.12 -2.20 -2.90
N ARG A 270 -13.38 -1.98 -3.32
CA ARG A 270 -14.15 -0.81 -2.90
C ARG A 270 -14.54 -0.93 -1.43
N GLY A 271 -14.45 0.18 -0.70
CA GLY A 271 -14.76 0.25 0.73
C GLY A 271 -13.65 -0.33 1.60
N ILE A 272 -14.01 -0.64 2.84
CA ILE A 272 -13.14 -1.30 3.80
C ILE A 272 -13.30 -2.82 3.63
N ASN A 273 -12.28 -3.46 3.11
CA ASN A 273 -12.22 -4.91 2.95
C ASN A 273 -10.92 -5.43 3.56
N LEU A 274 -11.01 -6.03 4.73
CA LEU A 274 -9.87 -6.58 5.46
C LEU A 274 -9.78 -8.11 5.34
N SER A 275 -10.60 -8.75 4.47
CA SER A 275 -10.41 -10.17 4.15
C SER A 275 -9.10 -10.40 3.39
N SER A 276 -8.64 -11.63 3.35
CA SER A 276 -7.57 -12.02 2.42
C SER A 276 -8.16 -12.14 1.01
N PRO A 277 -7.48 -11.67 -0.06
CA PRO A 277 -7.85 -11.98 -1.43
C PRO A 277 -7.44 -13.40 -1.87
N LEU A 278 -6.63 -14.10 -1.04
CA LEU A 278 -6.03 -15.41 -1.29
C LEU A 278 -6.73 -16.50 -0.51
#